data_d96921dca58acdd5266e409a01c3f748
#
_entry.id   d96921dca58acdd5266e409a01c3f748
#
_cell.length_a   1.000
_cell.length_b   1.000
_cell.length_c   1.000
_cell.angle_alpha   90.00
_cell.angle_beta   90.00
_cell.angle_gamma   90.00
#
_symmetry.space_group_name_H-M   'P 1'
#
loop_
_entity.id
_entity.type
_entity.pdbx_description
1 polymer ?
#
loop_
_entity_poly.entity_id
_entity_poly.type
_entity_poly.pdbx_seq_one_letter_code
_entity_poly.pdbx_strand_id
1 'polypeptide(L)'
;MTGPGLVPGPISIRRSSVWSWVVYDLANTIFALGVIGRYFPEWLISVGQPDSALAVVEAVAGAVVIFLAPWAGARSDVRGTRVPTLVVTTIICVAATALLATGPEPVTLLLLGIALIAFNVGAVVYDALLVDVSTPANRGRISGLGVGIGYVGSIVGLGLGILSLDVLGWSFAGTFRLLAFAFLLLALPAFFFI
;
A
#
# COMPACT_ATOMS: atom_id res chain seq x y z
N MET A 1 -26.10 -37.52 -27.88
CA MET A 1 -24.67 -37.78 -27.59
C MET A 1 -24.05 -36.47 -27.08
N THR A 2 -24.06 -36.27 -25.78
CA THR A 2 -23.41 -35.12 -25.14
C THR A 2 -21.93 -35.49 -24.94
N GLY A 3 -21.03 -34.82 -25.65
CA GLY A 3 -19.60 -35.05 -25.52
C GLY A 3 -19.13 -34.72 -24.10
N PRO A 4 -18.02 -35.36 -23.63
CA PRO A 4 -17.49 -35.14 -22.30
C PRO A 4 -17.06 -33.68 -22.21
N GLY A 5 -17.71 -32.91 -21.30
CA GLY A 5 -17.34 -31.56 -20.99
C GLY A 5 -15.85 -31.50 -20.56
N LEU A 6 -15.07 -30.70 -21.22
CA LEU A 6 -13.69 -30.43 -20.87
C LEU A 6 -13.67 -29.89 -19.41
N VAL A 7 -13.23 -30.78 -18.49
CA VAL A 7 -12.92 -30.34 -17.13
C VAL A 7 -11.71 -29.41 -17.26
N PRO A 8 -11.82 -28.12 -16.85
CA PRO A 8 -10.66 -27.23 -16.89
C PRO A 8 -9.52 -27.86 -16.07
N GLY A 9 -8.35 -27.98 -16.70
CA GLY A 9 -7.17 -28.48 -16.01
C GLY A 9 -6.83 -27.64 -14.78
N PRO A 10 -6.07 -28.16 -13.81
CA PRO A 10 -5.73 -27.46 -12.60
C PRO A 10 -5.04 -26.12 -12.94
N ILE A 11 -5.62 -25.02 -12.45
CA ILE A 11 -5.03 -23.67 -12.59
C ILE A 11 -3.67 -23.70 -11.88
N SER A 12 -2.57 -23.67 -12.64
CA SER A 12 -1.23 -23.66 -12.09
C SER A 12 -0.86 -22.22 -11.69
N ILE A 13 -0.99 -21.92 -10.42
CA ILE A 13 -0.58 -20.62 -9.87
C ILE A 13 0.94 -20.57 -9.80
N ARG A 14 1.54 -19.52 -10.36
CA ARG A 14 2.98 -19.30 -10.31
C ARG A 14 3.43 -18.96 -8.90
N ARG A 15 4.47 -19.62 -8.39
CA ARG A 15 5.06 -19.29 -7.09
C ARG A 15 5.54 -17.83 -7.01
N SER A 16 6.05 -17.29 -8.12
CA SER A 16 6.46 -15.88 -8.20
C SER A 16 5.30 -14.92 -7.91
N SER A 17 4.11 -15.17 -8.46
CA SER A 17 2.93 -14.34 -8.24
C SER A 17 2.51 -14.34 -6.76
N VAL A 18 2.54 -15.53 -6.11
CA VAL A 18 2.24 -15.64 -4.67
C VAL A 18 3.23 -14.81 -3.83
N TRP A 19 4.53 -14.98 -4.07
CA TRP A 19 5.54 -14.24 -3.31
C TRP A 19 5.50 -12.74 -3.60
N SER A 20 5.22 -12.33 -4.83
CA SER A 20 5.06 -10.92 -5.17
C SER A 20 3.88 -10.28 -4.46
N TRP A 21 2.77 -11.01 -4.31
CA TRP A 21 1.62 -10.58 -3.54
C TRP A 21 1.98 -10.44 -2.04
N VAL A 22 2.67 -11.42 -1.47
CA VAL A 22 3.11 -11.40 -0.07
C VAL A 22 4.10 -10.27 0.22
N VAL A 23 5.07 -10.03 -0.68
CA VAL A 23 6.06 -8.94 -0.52
C VAL A 23 5.39 -7.57 -0.67
N TYR A 24 4.32 -7.46 -1.48
CA TYR A 24 3.55 -6.23 -1.56
C TYR A 24 2.87 -5.88 -0.23
N ASP A 25 2.44 -6.85 0.55
CA ASP A 25 1.87 -6.62 1.89
C ASP A 25 2.92 -6.03 2.86
N LEU A 26 4.15 -6.53 2.77
CA LEU A 26 5.28 -5.95 3.51
C LEU A 26 5.53 -4.48 3.08
N ALA A 27 5.43 -4.17 1.78
CA ALA A 27 5.53 -2.80 1.29
C ALA A 27 4.41 -1.90 1.85
N ASN A 28 3.16 -2.37 1.86
CA ASN A 28 2.01 -1.65 2.40
C ASN A 28 2.20 -1.26 3.87
N THR A 29 2.73 -2.15 4.68
CA THR A 29 2.88 -1.90 6.12
C THR A 29 4.01 -0.92 6.45
N ILE A 30 4.99 -0.73 5.55
CA ILE A 30 5.95 0.38 5.67
C ILE A 30 5.22 1.73 5.66
N PHE A 31 4.27 1.92 4.73
CA PHE A 31 3.48 3.14 4.68
C PHE A 31 2.52 3.25 5.87
N ALA A 32 1.75 2.19 6.13
CA ALA A 32 0.72 2.22 7.18
C ALA A 32 1.30 2.51 8.57
N LEU A 33 2.37 1.83 8.97
CA LEU A 33 2.95 2.01 10.30
C LEU A 33 4.10 3.02 10.31
N GLY A 34 4.96 3.01 9.30
CA GLY A 34 6.08 3.94 9.22
C GLY A 34 5.59 5.38 8.98
N VAL A 35 4.84 5.62 7.89
CA VAL A 35 4.41 6.97 7.56
C VAL A 35 3.26 7.40 8.45
N ILE A 36 2.12 6.72 8.40
CA ILE A 36 0.88 7.17 9.08
C ILE A 36 0.96 6.94 10.58
N GLY A 37 1.42 5.75 11.02
CA GLY A 37 1.37 5.37 12.44
C GLY A 37 2.45 6.03 13.29
N ARG A 38 3.58 6.49 12.71
CA ARG A 38 4.70 7.00 13.49
C ARG A 38 5.22 8.34 13.01
N TYR A 39 5.79 8.45 11.80
CA TYR A 39 6.61 9.61 11.44
C TYR A 39 5.80 10.84 11.00
N PHE A 40 4.59 10.66 10.49
CA PHE A 40 3.73 11.81 10.19
C PHE A 40 3.16 12.47 11.44
N PRO A 41 2.65 11.76 12.44
CA PRO A 41 2.30 12.36 13.74
C PRO A 41 3.46 13.08 14.39
N GLU A 42 4.66 12.52 14.33
CA GLU A 42 5.86 13.15 14.90
C GLU A 42 6.24 14.44 14.15
N TRP A 43 6.12 14.45 12.84
CA TRP A 43 6.27 15.64 12.03
C TRP A 43 5.23 16.71 12.42
N LEU A 44 3.95 16.36 12.58
CA LEU A 44 2.90 17.29 13.01
C LEU A 44 3.25 17.97 14.34
N ILE A 45 3.69 17.19 15.32
CA ILE A 45 4.13 17.71 16.62
C ILE A 45 5.32 18.68 16.41
N SER A 46 6.26 18.35 15.56
CA SER A 46 7.45 19.17 15.30
C SER A 46 7.14 20.53 14.68
N VAL A 47 6.02 20.65 13.94
CA VAL A 47 5.55 21.91 13.34
C VAL A 47 4.47 22.61 14.19
N GLY A 48 4.21 22.11 15.39
CA GLY A 48 3.27 22.74 16.35
C GLY A 48 1.79 22.49 16.02
N GLN A 49 1.47 21.49 15.19
CA GLN A 49 0.10 21.18 14.83
C GLN A 49 -0.52 20.17 15.80
N PRO A 50 -1.83 20.29 16.09
CA PRO A 50 -2.54 19.35 16.94
C PRO A 50 -2.81 18.02 16.19
N ASP A 51 -2.95 16.92 16.93
CA ASP A 51 -3.30 15.60 16.38
C ASP A 51 -4.63 15.60 15.61
N SER A 52 -5.52 16.56 15.91
CA SER A 52 -6.78 16.75 15.17
C SER A 52 -6.57 17.07 13.69
N ALA A 53 -5.43 17.66 13.30
CA ALA A 53 -5.12 17.90 11.90
C ALA A 53 -4.99 16.59 11.10
N LEU A 54 -4.32 15.58 11.68
CA LEU A 54 -4.26 14.24 11.09
C LEU A 54 -5.65 13.62 11.00
N ALA A 55 -6.42 13.65 12.11
CA ALA A 55 -7.76 13.07 12.14
C ALA A 55 -8.70 13.69 11.09
N VAL A 56 -8.60 14.99 10.82
CA VAL A 56 -9.36 15.65 9.76
C VAL A 56 -8.95 15.14 8.38
N VAL A 57 -7.65 15.03 8.11
CA VAL A 57 -7.16 14.52 6.82
C VAL A 57 -7.61 13.06 6.61
N GLU A 58 -7.50 12.22 7.63
CA GLU A 58 -7.95 10.82 7.59
C GLU A 58 -9.46 10.72 7.37
N ALA A 59 -10.27 11.55 8.06
CA ALA A 59 -11.71 11.57 7.90
C ALA A 59 -12.13 12.00 6.47
N VAL A 60 -11.51 13.04 5.94
CA VAL A 60 -11.78 13.51 4.57
C VAL A 60 -11.35 12.47 3.54
N ALA A 61 -10.15 11.91 3.68
CA ALA A 61 -9.67 10.85 2.81
C ALA A 61 -10.59 9.61 2.88
N GLY A 62 -11.00 9.19 4.08
CA GLY A 62 -11.93 8.10 4.29
C GLY A 62 -13.29 8.34 3.62
N ALA A 63 -13.85 9.56 3.73
CA ALA A 63 -15.09 9.91 3.07
C ALA A 63 -15.00 9.79 1.53
N VAL A 64 -13.87 10.19 0.94
CA VAL A 64 -13.61 10.01 -0.50
C VAL A 64 -13.47 8.52 -0.85
N VAL A 65 -12.75 7.75 -0.03
CA VAL A 65 -12.48 6.32 -0.25
C VAL A 65 -13.76 5.50 -0.25
N ILE A 66 -14.75 5.83 0.60
CA ILE A 66 -16.06 5.13 0.65
C ILE A 66 -16.72 5.05 -0.74
N PHE A 67 -16.57 6.08 -1.57
CA PHE A 67 -17.13 6.10 -2.93
C PHE A 67 -16.14 5.64 -3.99
N LEU A 68 -14.87 6.05 -3.85
CA LEU A 68 -13.85 5.81 -4.88
C LEU A 68 -13.37 4.36 -4.91
N ALA A 69 -13.21 3.70 -3.76
CA ALA A 69 -12.67 2.36 -3.71
C ALA A 69 -13.63 1.29 -4.32
N PRO A 70 -14.93 1.27 -4.01
CA PRO A 70 -15.86 0.35 -4.69
C PRO A 70 -15.94 0.60 -6.20
N TRP A 71 -15.93 1.88 -6.63
CA TRP A 71 -15.95 2.22 -8.05
C TRP A 71 -14.67 1.73 -8.77
N ALA A 72 -13.50 1.99 -8.19
CA ALA A 72 -12.21 1.56 -8.76
C ALA A 72 -12.09 0.03 -8.77
N GLY A 73 -12.50 -0.65 -7.70
CA GLY A 73 -12.55 -2.11 -7.60
C GLY A 73 -13.43 -2.71 -8.69
N ALA A 74 -14.70 -2.30 -8.76
CA ALA A 74 -15.62 -2.80 -9.77
C ALA A 74 -15.14 -2.54 -11.20
N ARG A 75 -14.59 -1.34 -11.47
CA ARG A 75 -14.05 -1.00 -12.78
C ARG A 75 -12.83 -1.86 -13.14
N SER A 76 -11.94 -2.12 -12.19
CA SER A 76 -10.75 -2.96 -12.40
C SER A 76 -11.14 -4.41 -12.66
N ASP A 77 -12.16 -4.92 -11.98
CA ASP A 77 -12.68 -6.29 -12.14
C ASP A 77 -13.30 -6.48 -13.52
N VAL A 78 -14.21 -5.60 -13.93
CA VAL A 78 -14.88 -5.68 -15.23
C VAL A 78 -13.92 -5.57 -16.39
N ARG A 79 -12.85 -4.80 -16.24
CA ARG A 79 -11.85 -4.56 -17.30
C ARG A 79 -10.65 -5.51 -17.26
N GLY A 80 -10.52 -6.34 -16.23
CA GLY A 80 -9.33 -7.16 -16.02
C GLY A 80 -8.07 -6.33 -15.79
N THR A 81 -8.19 -5.14 -15.15
CA THR A 81 -7.11 -4.18 -14.97
C THR A 81 -6.68 -4.02 -13.51
N ARG A 82 -6.76 -5.09 -12.70
CA ARG A 82 -6.38 -5.03 -11.28
C ARG A 82 -4.92 -4.62 -11.09
N VAL A 83 -3.99 -5.29 -11.76
CA VAL A 83 -2.56 -4.95 -11.64
C VAL A 83 -2.25 -3.53 -12.12
N PRO A 84 -2.68 -3.06 -13.31
CA PRO A 84 -2.54 -1.67 -13.70
C PRO A 84 -3.11 -0.65 -12.70
N THR A 85 -4.27 -0.95 -12.11
CA THR A 85 -4.88 -0.08 -11.10
C THR A 85 -4.02 -0.05 -9.83
N LEU A 86 -3.51 -1.20 -9.38
CA LEU A 86 -2.58 -1.29 -8.25
C LEU A 86 -1.31 -0.47 -8.52
N VAL A 87 -0.72 -0.59 -9.71
CA VAL A 87 0.47 0.19 -10.10
C VAL A 87 0.21 1.69 -10.00
N VAL A 88 -0.88 2.17 -10.61
CA VAL A 88 -1.21 3.60 -10.61
C VAL A 88 -1.43 4.13 -9.18
N THR A 89 -2.21 3.43 -8.37
CA THR A 89 -2.47 3.85 -6.98
C THR A 89 -1.20 3.82 -6.14
N THR A 90 -0.35 2.80 -6.30
CA THR A 90 0.95 2.72 -5.60
C THR A 90 1.87 3.87 -6.00
N ILE A 91 1.98 4.18 -7.30
CA ILE A 91 2.82 5.29 -7.76
C ILE A 91 2.32 6.64 -7.22
N ILE A 92 1.00 6.87 -7.21
CA ILE A 92 0.43 8.09 -6.62
C ILE A 92 0.76 8.17 -5.12
N CYS A 93 0.56 7.08 -4.38
CA CYS A 93 0.86 7.02 -2.94
C CYS A 93 2.35 7.31 -2.68
N VAL A 94 3.25 6.63 -3.39
CA VAL A 94 4.71 6.78 -3.27
C VAL A 94 5.14 8.21 -3.62
N ALA A 95 4.64 8.77 -4.72
CA ALA A 95 4.99 10.13 -5.15
C ALA A 95 4.54 11.18 -4.13
N ALA A 96 3.31 11.07 -3.64
CA ALA A 96 2.79 11.95 -2.62
C ALA A 96 3.59 11.83 -1.31
N THR A 97 3.91 10.59 -0.89
CA THR A 97 4.74 10.34 0.30
C THR A 97 6.14 10.92 0.17
N ALA A 98 6.79 10.80 -0.99
CA ALA A 98 8.14 11.34 -1.22
C ALA A 98 8.19 12.88 -1.18
N LEU A 99 7.05 13.54 -1.36
CA LEU A 99 6.91 14.98 -1.30
C LEU A 99 6.45 15.50 0.08
N LEU A 100 6.14 14.64 1.05
CA LEU A 100 5.77 15.06 2.40
C LEU A 100 6.89 15.88 3.05
N ALA A 101 6.51 16.90 3.80
CA ALA A 101 7.41 17.81 4.52
C ALA A 101 8.43 18.54 3.61
N THR A 102 8.20 18.65 2.32
CA THR A 102 9.07 19.39 1.39
C THR A 102 8.57 20.83 1.14
N GLY A 103 7.34 21.13 1.51
CA GLY A 103 6.69 22.42 1.32
C GLY A 103 5.95 22.89 2.57
N PRO A 104 5.12 23.95 2.42
CA PRO A 104 4.29 24.43 3.51
C PRO A 104 3.38 23.34 4.08
N GLU A 105 3.05 23.47 5.35
CA GLU A 105 2.22 22.52 6.07
C GLU A 105 0.89 22.18 5.37
N PRO A 106 0.08 23.13 4.86
CA PRO A 106 -1.18 22.79 4.20
C PRO A 106 -0.97 21.92 2.95
N VAL A 107 0.15 22.12 2.25
CA VAL A 107 0.51 21.26 1.09
C VAL A 107 0.88 19.85 1.55
N THR A 108 1.59 19.73 2.65
CA THR A 108 1.94 18.43 3.23
C THR A 108 0.69 17.67 3.71
N LEU A 109 -0.28 18.32 4.32
CA LEU A 109 -1.56 17.73 4.70
C LEU A 109 -2.37 17.29 3.48
N LEU A 110 -2.40 18.10 2.41
CA LEU A 110 -3.04 17.71 1.14
C LEU A 110 -2.36 16.49 0.51
N LEU A 111 -1.03 16.46 0.48
CA LEU A 111 -0.26 15.33 -0.04
C LEU A 111 -0.52 14.05 0.76
N LEU A 112 -0.62 14.15 2.10
CA LEU A 112 -1.01 13.02 2.92
C LEU A 112 -2.41 12.52 2.54
N GLY A 113 -3.39 13.41 2.37
CA GLY A 113 -4.74 13.04 1.94
C GLY A 113 -4.73 12.29 0.60
N ILE A 114 -3.94 12.76 -0.37
CA ILE A 114 -3.76 12.09 -1.67
C ILE A 114 -3.13 10.70 -1.48
N ALA A 115 -2.08 10.60 -0.66
CA ALA A 115 -1.42 9.33 -0.35
C ALA A 115 -2.38 8.34 0.31
N LEU A 116 -3.17 8.77 1.28
CA LEU A 116 -4.19 7.97 1.98
C LEU A 116 -5.27 7.45 1.05
N ILE A 117 -5.81 8.31 0.17
CA ILE A 117 -6.81 7.91 -0.82
C ILE A 117 -6.22 6.85 -1.76
N ALA A 118 -5.04 7.12 -2.32
CA ALA A 118 -4.38 6.20 -3.23
C ALA A 118 -4.05 4.86 -2.56
N PHE A 119 -3.53 4.90 -1.33
CA PHE A 119 -3.23 3.71 -0.53
C PHE A 119 -4.47 2.85 -0.29
N ASN A 120 -5.58 3.43 0.18
CA ASN A 120 -6.79 2.69 0.49
C ASN A 120 -7.48 2.13 -0.78
N VAL A 121 -7.50 2.88 -1.89
CA VAL A 121 -8.00 2.37 -3.17
C VAL A 121 -7.12 1.22 -3.68
N GLY A 122 -5.80 1.35 -3.54
CA GLY A 122 -4.84 0.29 -3.87
C GLY A 122 -5.05 -0.96 -3.02
N ALA A 123 -5.33 -0.81 -1.72
CA ALA A 123 -5.58 -1.93 -0.81
C ALA A 123 -6.79 -2.78 -1.24
N VAL A 124 -7.89 -2.15 -1.65
CA VAL A 124 -9.07 -2.89 -2.17
C VAL A 124 -8.71 -3.73 -3.39
N VAL A 125 -7.92 -3.18 -4.31
CA VAL A 125 -7.48 -3.91 -5.51
C VAL A 125 -6.47 -5.00 -5.16
N TYR A 126 -5.56 -4.74 -4.21
CA TYR A 126 -4.60 -5.71 -3.69
C TYR A 126 -5.32 -6.92 -3.05
N ASP A 127 -6.33 -6.68 -2.22
CA ASP A 127 -7.12 -7.74 -1.61
C ASP A 127 -7.84 -8.59 -2.67
N ALA A 128 -8.37 -7.97 -3.73
CA ALA A 128 -9.00 -8.66 -4.83
C ALA A 128 -8.03 -9.58 -5.60
N LEU A 129 -6.76 -9.22 -5.70
CA LEU A 129 -5.71 -10.02 -6.33
C LEU A 129 -5.40 -11.33 -5.58
N LEU A 130 -5.80 -11.48 -4.32
CA LEU A 130 -5.66 -12.74 -3.59
C LEU A 130 -6.35 -13.91 -4.31
N VAL A 131 -7.43 -13.64 -5.02
CA VAL A 131 -8.15 -14.66 -5.81
C VAL A 131 -7.29 -15.14 -6.99
N ASP A 132 -6.51 -14.24 -7.59
CA ASP A 132 -5.69 -14.49 -8.76
C ASP A 132 -4.40 -15.27 -8.42
N VAL A 133 -3.90 -15.10 -7.17
CA VAL A 133 -2.68 -15.76 -6.69
C VAL A 133 -2.94 -16.95 -5.77
N SER A 134 -4.21 -17.36 -5.57
CA SER A 134 -4.59 -18.45 -4.67
C SER A 134 -5.68 -19.34 -5.25
N THR A 135 -5.76 -20.57 -4.75
CA THR A 135 -6.90 -21.48 -4.95
C THR A 135 -7.81 -21.43 -3.72
N PRO A 136 -9.10 -21.83 -3.82
CA PRO A 136 -9.97 -21.93 -2.65
C PRO A 136 -9.37 -22.75 -1.50
N ALA A 137 -8.59 -23.79 -1.82
CA ALA A 137 -7.98 -24.68 -0.84
C ALA A 137 -6.78 -24.05 -0.08
N ASN A 138 -6.06 -23.09 -0.66
CA ASN A 138 -4.85 -22.52 -0.05
C ASN A 138 -4.96 -21.03 0.26
N ARG A 139 -6.10 -20.37 -0.06
CA ARG A 139 -6.31 -18.94 0.07
C ARG A 139 -6.07 -18.42 1.49
N GLY A 140 -6.63 -19.11 2.49
CA GLY A 140 -6.42 -18.74 3.89
C GLY A 140 -4.96 -18.80 4.33
N ARG A 141 -4.21 -19.82 3.84
CA ARG A 141 -2.78 -19.95 4.11
C ARG A 141 -1.96 -18.80 3.46
N ILE A 142 -2.27 -18.47 2.21
CA ILE A 142 -1.56 -17.38 1.49
C ILE A 142 -1.89 -16.04 2.14
N SER A 143 -3.15 -15.76 2.48
CA SER A 143 -3.55 -14.56 3.21
C SER A 143 -2.85 -14.46 4.57
N GLY A 144 -2.84 -15.52 5.36
CA GLY A 144 -2.12 -15.54 6.65
C GLY A 144 -0.61 -15.33 6.51
N LEU A 145 -0.01 -15.86 5.44
CA LEU A 145 1.41 -15.61 5.13
C LEU A 145 1.66 -14.14 4.77
N GLY A 146 0.78 -13.52 3.97
CA GLY A 146 0.84 -12.08 3.65
C GLY A 146 0.83 -11.25 4.92
N VAL A 147 -0.19 -11.42 5.76
CA VAL A 147 -0.31 -10.68 7.02
C VAL A 147 0.91 -10.90 7.93
N GLY A 148 1.38 -12.14 8.08
CA GLY A 148 2.54 -12.46 8.93
C GLY A 148 3.83 -11.79 8.45
N ILE A 149 4.09 -11.81 7.15
CA ILE A 149 5.24 -11.13 6.54
C ILE A 149 5.02 -9.61 6.50
N GLY A 150 3.78 -9.15 6.32
CA GLY A 150 3.40 -7.75 6.42
C GLY A 150 3.86 -7.11 7.73
N TYR A 151 3.71 -7.78 8.87
CA TYR A 151 4.22 -7.27 10.15
C TYR A 151 5.74 -7.02 10.16
N VAL A 152 6.51 -7.77 9.39
CA VAL A 152 7.95 -7.50 9.22
C VAL A 152 8.15 -6.15 8.52
N GLY A 153 7.28 -5.80 7.57
CA GLY A 153 7.29 -4.48 6.92
C GLY A 153 7.09 -3.32 7.91
N SER A 154 6.28 -3.52 8.92
CA SER A 154 6.12 -2.54 10.01
C SER A 154 7.43 -2.30 10.76
N ILE A 155 8.15 -3.38 11.10
CA ILE A 155 9.46 -3.29 11.76
C ILE A 155 10.48 -2.61 10.84
N VAL A 156 10.48 -2.94 9.56
CA VAL A 156 11.34 -2.30 8.55
C VAL A 156 11.03 -0.81 8.44
N GLY A 157 9.76 -0.42 8.34
CA GLY A 157 9.34 0.98 8.24
C GLY A 157 9.77 1.80 9.46
N LEU A 158 9.55 1.26 10.67
CA LEU A 158 10.00 1.89 11.91
C LEU A 158 11.53 1.98 11.97
N GLY A 159 12.24 0.90 11.63
CA GLY A 159 13.70 0.86 11.65
C GLY A 159 14.35 1.83 10.66
N LEU A 160 13.81 1.95 9.44
CA LEU A 160 14.28 2.90 8.45
C LEU A 160 14.09 4.35 8.91
N GLY A 161 12.99 4.65 9.57
CA GLY A 161 12.76 5.99 10.11
C GLY A 161 13.67 6.30 11.29
N ILE A 162 13.85 5.38 12.25
CA ILE A 162 14.83 5.53 13.34
C ILE A 162 16.24 5.76 12.75
N LEU A 163 16.64 4.94 11.78
CA LEU A 163 17.93 5.09 11.14
C LEU A 163 18.10 6.47 10.50
N SER A 164 17.11 6.92 9.74
CA SER A 164 17.22 8.19 9.00
C SER A 164 17.11 9.41 9.92
N LEU A 165 16.11 9.43 10.81
CA LEU A 165 15.78 10.60 11.63
C LEU A 165 16.69 10.69 12.86
N ASP A 166 16.76 9.60 13.66
CA ASP A 166 17.40 9.64 14.98
C ASP A 166 18.91 9.36 14.89
N VAL A 167 19.35 8.46 14.00
CA VAL A 167 20.78 8.08 13.89
C VAL A 167 21.53 8.95 12.89
N LEU A 168 20.97 9.15 11.69
CA LEU A 168 21.61 9.91 10.62
C LEU A 168 21.28 11.42 10.65
N GLY A 169 20.34 11.84 11.49
CA GLY A 169 19.93 13.24 11.62
C GLY A 169 19.29 13.84 10.37
N TRP A 170 18.62 13.00 9.55
CA TRP A 170 17.94 13.49 8.38
C TRP A 170 16.69 14.28 8.76
N SER A 171 16.24 15.14 7.86
CA SER A 171 14.94 15.81 8.00
C SER A 171 13.79 14.82 7.81
N PHE A 172 12.59 15.16 8.30
CA PHE A 172 11.36 14.42 8.01
C PHE A 172 11.15 14.20 6.50
N ALA A 173 11.42 15.22 5.68
CA ALA A 173 11.35 15.08 4.22
C ALA A 173 12.29 13.98 3.68
N GLY A 174 13.50 13.87 4.22
CA GLY A 174 14.45 12.81 3.90
C GLY A 174 13.93 11.44 4.32
N THR A 175 13.38 11.34 5.53
CA THR A 175 12.78 10.12 6.06
C THR A 175 11.58 9.66 5.23
N PHE A 176 10.66 10.56 4.87
CA PHE A 176 9.53 10.20 4.01
C PHE A 176 9.97 9.72 2.61
N ARG A 177 11.02 10.32 2.04
CA ARG A 177 11.59 9.84 0.77
C ARG A 177 12.18 8.44 0.88
N LEU A 178 12.88 8.15 1.98
CA LEU A 178 13.42 6.81 2.24
C LEU A 178 12.30 5.77 2.37
N LEU A 179 11.25 6.07 3.13
CA LEU A 179 10.09 5.19 3.29
C LEU A 179 9.34 4.98 1.97
N ALA A 180 9.14 6.05 1.19
CA ALA A 180 8.54 5.99 -0.13
C ALA A 180 9.36 5.13 -1.10
N PHE A 181 10.68 5.27 -1.09
CA PHE A 181 11.58 4.45 -1.90
C PHE A 181 11.55 2.98 -1.49
N ALA A 182 11.56 2.68 -0.19
CA ALA A 182 11.46 1.32 0.33
C ALA A 182 10.11 0.69 -0.05
N PHE A 183 9.01 1.43 0.07
CA PHE A 183 7.70 1.00 -0.39
C PHE A 183 7.72 0.65 -1.88
N LEU A 184 8.20 1.56 -2.73
CA LEU A 184 8.27 1.33 -4.16
C LEU A 184 9.09 0.10 -4.52
N LEU A 185 10.29 -0.03 -3.94
CA LEU A 185 11.21 -1.13 -4.21
C LEU A 185 10.57 -2.49 -3.91
N LEU A 186 9.86 -2.60 -2.80
CA LEU A 186 9.19 -3.83 -2.37
C LEU A 186 7.86 -4.06 -3.12
N ALA A 187 7.25 -3.02 -3.69
CA ALA A 187 6.05 -3.15 -4.52
C ALA A 187 6.37 -3.62 -5.95
N LEU A 188 7.58 -3.35 -6.46
CA LEU A 188 7.96 -3.69 -7.85
C LEU A 188 7.68 -5.15 -8.25
N PRO A 189 7.96 -6.18 -7.43
CA PRO A 189 7.67 -7.56 -7.82
C PRO A 189 6.20 -7.79 -8.18
N ALA A 190 5.26 -7.12 -7.47
CA ALA A 190 3.83 -7.25 -7.75
C ALA A 190 3.45 -6.68 -9.14
N PHE A 191 4.15 -5.67 -9.61
CA PHE A 191 3.89 -5.03 -10.91
C PHE A 191 4.23 -5.91 -12.10
N PHE A 192 5.19 -6.83 -11.94
CA PHE A 192 5.73 -7.65 -13.04
C PHE A 192 5.37 -9.13 -12.96
N PHE A 193 5.02 -9.64 -11.78
CA PHE A 193 4.86 -11.08 -11.58
C PHE A 193 3.45 -11.50 -11.14
N ILE A 194 2.54 -10.58 -10.86
CA ILE A 194 1.12 -10.84 -10.72
C ILE A 194 0.41 -10.52 -12.05
#